data_74f89257c12dead8de4fd2e81e9b4919
#
_entry.id   74f89257c12dead8de4fd2e81e9b4919
#
_cell.length_a   1.000
_cell.length_b   1.000
_cell.length_c   1.000
_cell.angle_alpha   90.00
_cell.angle_beta   90.00
_cell.angle_gamma   90.00
#
_symmetry.space_group_name_H-M   'P 1'
#
loop_
_entity.id
_entity.type
_entity.pdbx_description
1 polymer ?
#
loop_
_entity_poly.entity_id
_entity_poly.type
_entity_poly.pdbx_seq_one_letter_code
_entity_poly.pdbx_strand_id
1 'polypeptide(L)'
;RSSFSLPQEFTWGNYENAFSKLNVLTAYKYSFIISGTVTIGVMIFASLMAFGLTRYRFKGKGFVHALIVASLMFPVFATIIPVYKMMVQWHLLSNCIAVILPQIAGNLSFATIVMTGFMQSIPLEMEEAAYMEGANVFKVFRKIIVPLCRPSLATVAIFSFLWSYNDLFVQKIMMREPKKFPISTLLEQISSQYGTDFGLMAASVTIIVIPVMIVYVLLQKNIIKGLTAGAVKG
;
A
#
# COMPACT_ATOMS: atom_id res chain seq x y z
N ARG A 1 -39.85 -14.40 -4.02
CA ARG A 1 -39.57 -13.24 -3.14
C ARG A 1 -38.90 -12.15 -3.94
N SER A 2 -39.32 -10.89 -3.78
CA SER A 2 -38.68 -9.79 -4.50
C SER A 2 -37.26 -9.59 -3.94
N SER A 3 -36.29 -9.34 -4.79
CA SER A 3 -34.87 -9.14 -4.39
C SER A 3 -34.67 -7.93 -3.48
N PHE A 4 -35.69 -7.10 -3.28
CA PHE A 4 -35.69 -5.88 -2.48
C PHE A 4 -36.55 -5.98 -1.19
N SER A 5 -37.03 -7.19 -0.82
CA SER A 5 -37.76 -7.34 0.44
C SER A 5 -36.82 -7.26 1.64
N LEU A 6 -37.20 -6.52 2.67
CA LEU A 6 -36.47 -6.49 3.93
C LEU A 6 -36.50 -7.91 4.58
N PRO A 7 -35.43 -8.29 5.30
CA PRO A 7 -35.41 -9.56 6.01
C PRO A 7 -36.48 -9.63 7.06
N GLN A 8 -37.18 -10.76 7.15
CA GLN A 8 -38.23 -10.97 8.17
C GLN A 8 -37.60 -11.27 9.55
N GLU A 9 -36.41 -11.87 9.55
CA GLU A 9 -35.65 -12.16 10.76
C GLU A 9 -34.20 -11.78 10.57
N PHE A 10 -33.59 -11.16 11.58
CA PHE A 10 -32.17 -10.88 11.62
C PHE A 10 -31.44 -12.09 12.17
N THR A 11 -30.66 -12.77 11.32
CA THR A 11 -29.84 -13.93 11.71
C THR A 11 -28.36 -13.61 11.62
N TRP A 12 -27.62 -13.91 12.68
CA TRP A 12 -26.17 -13.75 12.72
C TRP A 12 -25.43 -14.98 12.18
N GLY A 13 -26.15 -16.05 11.84
CA GLY A 13 -25.59 -17.32 11.42
C GLY A 13 -24.64 -17.23 10.20
N ASN A 14 -24.87 -16.30 9.29
CA ASN A 14 -23.95 -16.08 8.15
C ASN A 14 -22.60 -15.55 8.59
N TYR A 15 -22.55 -14.69 9.62
CA TYR A 15 -21.30 -14.19 10.19
C TYR A 15 -20.56 -15.28 10.97
N GLU A 16 -21.25 -16.07 11.78
CA GLU A 16 -20.68 -17.24 12.47
C GLU A 16 -20.11 -18.26 11.47
N ASN A 17 -20.86 -18.53 10.41
CA ASN A 17 -20.39 -19.41 9.31
C ASN A 17 -19.17 -18.83 8.59
N ALA A 18 -19.12 -17.51 8.36
CA ALA A 18 -17.96 -16.86 7.76
C ALA A 18 -16.72 -17.03 8.63
N PHE A 19 -16.81 -16.83 9.94
CA PHE A 19 -15.68 -17.02 10.85
C PHE A 19 -15.29 -18.48 11.05
N SER A 20 -16.24 -19.42 11.05
CA SER A 20 -15.94 -20.85 11.28
C SER A 20 -15.40 -21.57 10.03
N LYS A 21 -15.93 -21.24 8.84
CA LYS A 21 -15.53 -21.88 7.59
C LYS A 21 -14.29 -21.26 6.96
N LEU A 22 -14.00 -20.00 7.29
CA LEU A 22 -12.93 -19.22 6.70
C LEU A 22 -11.94 -18.83 7.78
N ASN A 23 -10.66 -18.96 7.50
CA ASN A 23 -9.58 -18.50 8.39
C ASN A 23 -9.43 -16.97 8.38
N VAL A 24 -10.53 -16.25 8.66
CA VAL A 24 -10.62 -14.78 8.57
C VAL A 24 -9.52 -14.11 9.39
N LEU A 25 -9.30 -14.54 10.64
CA LEU A 25 -8.28 -13.95 11.51
C LEU A 25 -6.87 -14.13 10.96
N THR A 26 -6.59 -15.31 10.40
CA THR A 26 -5.30 -15.59 9.76
C THR A 26 -5.13 -14.75 8.50
N ALA A 27 -6.18 -14.61 7.70
CA ALA A 27 -6.18 -13.78 6.50
C ALA A 27 -5.95 -12.30 6.83
N TYR A 28 -6.57 -11.77 7.88
CA TYR A 28 -6.26 -10.43 8.40
C TYR A 28 -4.80 -10.29 8.81
N LYS A 29 -4.28 -11.26 9.59
CA LYS A 29 -2.88 -11.24 10.01
C LYS A 29 -1.94 -11.11 8.81
N TYR A 30 -2.12 -11.92 7.76
CA TYR A 30 -1.29 -11.84 6.57
C TYR A 30 -1.48 -10.53 5.80
N SER A 31 -2.72 -10.04 5.66
CA SER A 31 -2.99 -8.76 5.03
C SER A 31 -2.29 -7.60 5.75
N PHE A 32 -2.40 -7.52 7.08
CA PHE A 32 -1.74 -6.46 7.84
C PHE A 32 -0.21 -6.57 7.83
N ILE A 33 0.35 -7.79 7.88
CA ILE A 33 1.80 -7.99 7.77
C ILE A 33 2.29 -7.53 6.40
N ILE A 34 1.63 -7.97 5.31
CA ILE A 34 2.03 -7.61 3.95
C ILE A 34 1.88 -6.09 3.76
N SER A 35 0.67 -5.54 3.96
CA SER A 35 0.39 -4.13 3.68
C SER A 35 1.17 -3.19 4.60
N GLY A 36 1.35 -3.56 5.87
CA GLY A 36 2.16 -2.79 6.81
C GLY A 36 3.63 -2.77 6.39
N THR A 37 4.19 -3.91 6.03
CA THR A 37 5.59 -3.99 5.58
C THR A 37 5.81 -3.26 4.26
N VAL A 38 4.88 -3.40 3.31
CA VAL A 38 4.91 -2.64 2.04
C VAL A 38 4.90 -1.15 2.31
N THR A 39 3.98 -0.69 3.16
CA THR A 39 3.85 0.73 3.51
C THR A 39 5.13 1.29 4.10
N ILE A 40 5.70 0.60 5.09
CA ILE A 40 6.96 1.02 5.72
C ILE A 40 8.10 1.04 4.70
N GLY A 41 8.22 0.00 3.88
CA GLY A 41 9.23 -0.08 2.83
C GLY A 41 9.11 1.06 1.82
N VAL A 42 7.90 1.32 1.32
CA VAL A 42 7.64 2.42 0.38
C VAL A 42 7.98 3.77 1.02
N MET A 43 7.56 4.03 2.25
CA MET A 43 7.87 5.27 2.96
C MET A 43 9.37 5.50 3.10
N ILE A 44 10.12 4.47 3.49
CA ILE A 44 11.58 4.57 3.65
C ILE A 44 12.25 4.84 2.30
N PHE A 45 12.01 3.99 1.31
CA PHE A 45 12.70 4.10 0.02
C PHE A 45 12.30 5.35 -0.75
N ALA A 46 11.01 5.71 -0.77
CA ALA A 46 10.55 6.92 -1.43
C ALA A 46 11.11 8.20 -0.77
N SER A 47 11.20 8.22 0.56
CA SER A 47 11.80 9.36 1.26
C SER A 47 13.28 9.53 0.94
N LEU A 48 14.03 8.43 0.92
CA LEU A 48 15.46 8.45 0.57
C LEU A 48 15.67 8.84 -0.91
N MET A 49 14.87 8.29 -1.83
CA MET A 49 14.92 8.65 -3.24
C MET A 49 14.57 10.11 -3.47
N ALA A 50 13.49 10.60 -2.86
CA ALA A 50 13.07 11.98 -2.94
C ALA A 50 14.12 12.93 -2.36
N PHE A 51 14.74 12.60 -1.24
CA PHE A 51 15.83 13.37 -0.65
C PHE A 51 17.03 13.43 -1.60
N GLY A 52 17.46 12.30 -2.16
CA GLY A 52 18.52 12.27 -3.15
C GLY A 52 18.21 13.10 -4.40
N LEU A 53 16.99 13.00 -4.90
CA LEU A 53 16.55 13.74 -6.09
C LEU A 53 16.34 15.24 -5.84
N THR A 54 16.03 15.67 -4.63
CA THR A 54 15.79 17.09 -4.36
C THR A 54 17.06 17.83 -3.93
N ARG A 55 17.89 17.22 -3.11
CA ARG A 55 19.02 17.88 -2.44
C ARG A 55 20.36 17.71 -3.14
N TYR A 56 20.51 16.68 -3.95
CA TYR A 56 21.79 16.43 -4.61
C TYR A 56 21.75 16.76 -6.11
N ARG A 57 22.90 17.22 -6.62
CA ARG A 57 23.15 17.41 -8.04
C ARG A 57 24.11 16.30 -8.48
N PHE A 58 23.66 15.45 -9.39
CA PHE A 58 24.47 14.37 -9.97
C PHE A 58 24.19 14.20 -11.46
N LYS A 59 25.18 13.67 -12.19
CA LYS A 59 25.01 13.35 -13.63
C LYS A 59 23.94 12.27 -13.80
N GLY A 60 23.01 12.49 -14.70
CA GLY A 60 21.91 11.53 -14.95
C GLY A 60 20.68 11.71 -14.07
N LYS A 61 20.60 12.74 -13.18
CA LYS A 61 19.42 13.02 -12.35
C LYS A 61 18.13 13.11 -13.18
N GLY A 62 18.16 13.82 -14.30
CA GLY A 62 17.00 13.93 -15.20
C GLY A 62 16.58 12.59 -15.78
N PHE A 63 17.52 11.73 -16.15
CA PHE A 63 17.22 10.39 -16.62
C PHE A 63 16.58 9.51 -15.54
N VAL A 64 17.10 9.52 -14.31
CA VAL A 64 16.51 8.79 -13.18
C VAL A 64 15.09 9.28 -12.92
N HIS A 65 14.87 10.60 -12.92
CA HIS A 65 13.53 11.17 -12.75
C HIS A 65 12.59 10.74 -13.89
N ALA A 66 13.05 10.77 -15.13
CA ALA A 66 12.27 10.31 -16.28
C ALA A 66 11.91 8.82 -16.19
N LEU A 67 12.81 7.96 -15.72
CA LEU A 67 12.54 6.54 -15.48
C LEU A 67 11.47 6.34 -14.41
N ILE A 68 11.52 7.11 -13.31
CA ILE A 68 10.51 7.05 -12.25
C ILE A 68 9.14 7.43 -12.80
N VAL A 69 9.06 8.51 -13.59
CA VAL A 69 7.79 8.93 -14.22
C VAL A 69 7.31 7.91 -15.25
N ALA A 70 8.23 7.42 -16.11
CA ALA A 70 7.90 6.44 -17.12
C ALA A 70 7.38 5.12 -16.53
N SER A 71 7.87 4.72 -15.36
CA SER A 71 7.43 3.47 -14.70
C SER A 71 5.95 3.50 -14.30
N LEU A 72 5.35 4.69 -14.09
CA LEU A 72 3.92 4.81 -13.85
C LEU A 72 3.05 4.44 -15.07
N MET A 73 3.64 4.45 -16.26
CA MET A 73 2.94 4.09 -17.51
C MET A 73 2.90 2.58 -17.72
N PHE A 74 3.72 1.80 -17.01
CA PHE A 74 3.74 0.36 -17.16
C PHE A 74 2.60 -0.30 -16.37
N PRO A 75 1.70 -1.02 -17.04
CA PRO A 75 0.63 -1.73 -16.34
C PRO A 75 1.19 -2.90 -15.54
N VAL A 76 0.76 -3.05 -14.30
CA VAL A 76 1.17 -4.15 -13.40
C VAL A 76 0.93 -5.53 -14.06
N PHE A 77 -0.15 -5.65 -14.81
CA PHE A 77 -0.49 -6.89 -15.52
C PHE A 77 0.57 -7.32 -16.55
N ALA A 78 1.26 -6.38 -17.18
CA ALA A 78 2.32 -6.70 -18.14
C ALA A 78 3.59 -7.22 -17.47
N THR A 79 3.84 -6.85 -16.23
CA THR A 79 5.06 -7.22 -15.49
C THR A 79 4.90 -8.49 -14.65
N ILE A 80 3.67 -8.99 -14.48
CA ILE A 80 3.40 -10.08 -13.52
C ILE A 80 4.11 -11.39 -13.90
N ILE A 81 4.17 -11.72 -15.19
CA ILE A 81 4.80 -12.98 -15.64
C ILE A 81 6.31 -13.00 -15.36
N PRO A 82 7.11 -11.99 -15.75
CA PRO A 82 8.52 -11.96 -15.42
C PRO A 82 8.76 -11.90 -13.91
N VAL A 83 7.97 -11.12 -13.16
CA VAL A 83 8.09 -11.03 -11.69
C VAL A 83 7.78 -12.38 -11.05
N TYR A 84 6.73 -13.06 -11.50
CA TYR A 84 6.40 -14.41 -11.03
C TYR A 84 7.56 -15.40 -11.26
N LYS A 85 8.15 -15.39 -12.46
CA LYS A 85 9.33 -16.24 -12.77
C LYS A 85 10.49 -15.96 -11.83
N MET A 86 10.77 -14.69 -11.53
CA MET A 86 11.79 -14.31 -10.56
C MET A 86 11.50 -14.89 -9.16
N MET A 87 10.24 -14.78 -8.69
CA MET A 87 9.85 -15.33 -7.38
C MET A 87 9.96 -16.87 -7.34
N VAL A 88 9.67 -17.55 -8.46
CA VAL A 88 9.90 -18.99 -8.60
C VAL A 88 11.39 -19.32 -8.48
N GLN A 89 12.24 -18.63 -9.25
CA GLN A 89 13.68 -18.85 -9.23
C GLN A 89 14.31 -18.61 -7.86
N TRP A 90 13.78 -17.66 -7.11
CA TRP A 90 14.23 -17.33 -5.76
C TRP A 90 13.59 -18.18 -4.67
N HIS A 91 12.75 -19.17 -5.03
CA HIS A 91 12.01 -20.05 -4.11
C HIS A 91 11.18 -19.28 -3.07
N LEU A 92 10.61 -18.14 -3.46
CA LEU A 92 9.85 -17.25 -2.58
C LEU A 92 8.34 -17.42 -2.67
N LEU A 93 7.81 -18.21 -3.59
CA LEU A 93 6.35 -18.41 -3.70
C LEU A 93 5.73 -18.89 -2.39
N SER A 94 4.51 -18.42 -2.14
CA SER A 94 3.78 -18.66 -0.87
C SER A 94 4.46 -18.09 0.38
N ASN A 95 5.44 -17.21 0.19
CA ASN A 95 6.02 -16.39 1.24
C ASN A 95 5.52 -14.94 1.08
N CYS A 96 5.28 -14.24 2.18
CA CYS A 96 4.88 -12.82 2.16
C CYS A 96 5.85 -11.95 1.35
N ILE A 97 7.14 -12.29 1.34
CA ILE A 97 8.18 -11.56 0.59
C ILE A 97 7.89 -11.55 -0.91
N ALA A 98 7.32 -12.63 -1.46
CA ALA A 98 6.95 -12.70 -2.88
C ALA A 98 5.87 -11.67 -3.28
N VAL A 99 5.08 -11.22 -2.32
CA VAL A 99 4.09 -10.14 -2.49
C VAL A 99 4.71 -8.78 -2.16
N ILE A 100 5.42 -8.70 -1.03
CA ILE A 100 5.97 -7.45 -0.49
C ILE A 100 6.93 -6.79 -1.47
N LEU A 101 7.89 -7.52 -2.03
CA LEU A 101 8.89 -6.94 -2.92
C LEU A 101 8.30 -6.31 -4.19
N PRO A 102 7.46 -7.01 -4.96
CA PRO A 102 6.82 -6.41 -6.13
C PRO A 102 5.90 -5.23 -5.79
N GLN A 103 5.19 -5.30 -4.66
CA GLN A 103 4.31 -4.22 -4.25
C GLN A 103 5.08 -2.98 -3.80
N ILE A 104 6.22 -3.12 -3.11
CA ILE A 104 7.10 -1.98 -2.81
C ILE A 104 7.57 -1.36 -4.13
N ALA A 105 8.11 -2.16 -5.05
CA ALA A 105 8.62 -1.67 -6.32
C ALA A 105 7.54 -0.93 -7.13
N GLY A 106 6.33 -1.50 -7.22
CA GLY A 106 5.21 -0.92 -7.96
C GLY A 106 4.69 0.40 -7.39
N ASN A 107 4.74 0.55 -6.06
CA ASN A 107 4.26 1.78 -5.40
C ASN A 107 5.34 2.87 -5.28
N LEU A 108 6.62 2.51 -5.48
CA LEU A 108 7.74 3.39 -5.18
C LEU A 108 7.76 4.64 -6.04
N SER A 109 7.39 4.55 -7.32
CA SER A 109 7.41 5.68 -8.24
C SER A 109 6.41 6.76 -7.87
N PHE A 110 5.16 6.38 -7.62
CA PHE A 110 4.14 7.31 -7.14
C PHE A 110 4.57 7.99 -5.84
N ALA A 111 5.00 7.19 -4.86
CA ALA A 111 5.43 7.69 -3.57
C ALA A 111 6.63 8.66 -3.68
N THR A 112 7.60 8.34 -4.55
CA THR A 112 8.76 9.20 -4.79
C THR A 112 8.35 10.54 -5.39
N ILE A 113 7.43 10.56 -6.35
CA ILE A 113 6.94 11.81 -6.97
C ILE A 113 6.24 12.68 -5.92
N VAL A 114 5.34 12.08 -5.12
CA VAL A 114 4.63 12.79 -4.05
C VAL A 114 5.61 13.38 -3.03
N MET A 115 6.58 12.57 -2.58
CA MET A 115 7.59 13.01 -1.63
C MET A 115 8.52 14.10 -2.21
N THR A 116 8.93 13.96 -3.48
CA THR A 116 9.78 14.93 -4.18
C THR A 116 9.08 16.29 -4.28
N GLY A 117 7.82 16.30 -4.69
CA GLY A 117 7.02 17.55 -4.78
C GLY A 117 6.92 18.27 -3.44
N PHE A 118 6.72 17.52 -2.36
CA PHE A 118 6.65 18.11 -1.01
C PHE A 118 8.03 18.59 -0.53
N MET A 119 9.09 17.78 -0.68
CA MET A 119 10.45 18.15 -0.24
C MET A 119 10.98 19.37 -0.96
N GLN A 120 10.61 19.62 -2.22
CA GLN A 120 10.98 20.83 -2.96
C GLN A 120 10.38 22.11 -2.35
N SER A 121 9.29 22.00 -1.58
CA SER A 121 8.70 23.15 -0.90
C SER A 121 9.37 23.50 0.43
N ILE A 122 10.24 22.65 0.94
CA ILE A 122 10.97 22.90 2.20
C ILE A 122 12.17 23.80 1.88
N PRO A 123 12.28 24.98 2.53
CA PRO A 123 13.40 25.89 2.35
C PRO A 123 14.75 25.24 2.71
N LEU A 124 15.78 25.51 1.90
CA LEU A 124 17.13 24.95 2.11
C LEU A 124 17.80 25.52 3.37
N GLU A 125 17.45 26.74 3.75
CA GLU A 125 17.98 27.45 4.91
C GLU A 125 17.80 26.67 6.21
N MET A 126 16.75 25.83 6.31
CA MET A 126 16.54 24.96 7.47
C MET A 126 17.60 23.86 7.59
N GLU A 127 18.08 23.38 6.46
CA GLU A 127 19.14 22.36 6.40
C GLU A 127 20.50 22.99 6.61
N GLU A 128 20.74 24.16 5.99
CA GLU A 128 21.97 24.95 6.14
C GLU A 128 22.21 25.34 7.59
N ALA A 129 21.20 25.83 8.29
CA ALA A 129 21.28 26.14 9.72
C ALA A 129 21.71 24.92 10.55
N ALA A 130 21.16 23.75 10.25
CA ALA A 130 21.51 22.52 10.97
C ALA A 130 22.96 22.06 10.65
N TYR A 131 23.42 22.23 9.41
CA TYR A 131 24.81 21.97 9.06
C TYR A 131 25.78 22.91 9.77
N MET A 132 25.42 24.17 9.94
CA MET A 132 26.21 25.13 10.72
C MET A 132 26.31 24.73 12.21
N GLU A 133 25.28 24.08 12.75
CA GLU A 133 25.28 23.48 14.10
C GLU A 133 26.00 22.13 14.18
N GLY A 134 26.66 21.69 13.11
CA GLY A 134 27.43 20.43 13.08
C GLY A 134 26.58 19.17 12.89
N ALA A 135 25.34 19.28 12.38
CA ALA A 135 24.55 18.11 12.04
C ALA A 135 25.10 17.45 10.77
N ASN A 136 25.21 16.12 10.75
CA ASN A 136 25.51 15.37 9.54
C ASN A 136 24.23 15.16 8.69
N VAL A 137 24.41 14.72 7.44
CA VAL A 137 23.31 14.49 6.49
C VAL A 137 22.21 13.59 7.05
N PHE A 138 22.59 12.49 7.72
CA PHE A 138 21.63 11.57 8.31
C PHE A 138 20.79 12.20 9.43
N LYS A 139 21.44 13.06 10.24
CA LYS A 139 20.75 13.80 11.31
C LYS A 139 19.78 14.83 10.74
N VAL A 140 20.19 15.55 9.69
CA VAL A 140 19.33 16.49 8.95
C VAL A 140 18.14 15.76 8.34
N PHE A 141 18.38 14.68 7.61
CA PHE A 141 17.31 13.88 7.02
C PHE A 141 16.30 13.39 8.08
N ARG A 142 16.80 12.74 9.15
CA ARG A 142 15.93 12.11 10.14
C ARG A 142 15.23 13.12 11.07
N LYS A 143 15.94 14.19 11.50
CA LYS A 143 15.43 15.11 12.53
C LYS A 143 14.77 16.38 11.98
N ILE A 144 15.00 16.72 10.72
CA ILE A 144 14.47 17.92 10.09
C ILE A 144 13.54 17.55 8.94
N ILE A 145 14.06 16.89 7.91
CA ILE A 145 13.31 16.63 6.68
C ILE A 145 12.15 15.67 6.90
N VAL A 146 12.38 14.49 7.48
CA VAL A 146 11.33 13.50 7.72
C VAL A 146 10.19 14.05 8.59
N PRO A 147 10.44 14.76 9.72
CA PRO A 147 9.37 15.39 10.50
C PRO A 147 8.59 16.45 9.73
N LEU A 148 9.25 17.27 8.92
CA LEU A 148 8.58 18.27 8.09
C LEU A 148 7.72 17.62 7.01
N CYS A 149 8.14 16.47 6.47
CA CYS A 149 7.41 15.68 5.46
C CYS A 149 6.25 14.84 6.04
N ARG A 150 5.94 14.91 7.33
CA ARG A 150 4.85 14.11 7.93
C ARG A 150 3.53 14.15 7.16
N PRO A 151 3.03 15.29 6.64
CA PRO A 151 1.79 15.30 5.88
C PRO A 151 1.87 14.47 4.59
N SER A 152 2.97 14.59 3.84
CA SER A 152 3.22 13.83 2.62
C SER A 152 3.44 12.34 2.91
N LEU A 153 4.20 12.03 3.98
CA LEU A 153 4.39 10.66 4.46
C LEU A 153 3.06 9.99 4.84
N ALA A 154 2.16 10.72 5.50
CA ALA A 154 0.84 10.20 5.83
C ALA A 154 0.04 9.85 4.57
N THR A 155 0.09 10.71 3.55
CA THR A 155 -0.54 10.44 2.25
C THR A 155 0.04 9.19 1.58
N VAL A 156 1.36 9.11 1.48
CA VAL A 156 2.06 7.93 0.93
C VAL A 156 1.69 6.66 1.70
N ALA A 157 1.68 6.74 3.05
CA ALA A 157 1.33 5.60 3.90
C ALA A 157 -0.08 5.08 3.62
N ILE A 158 -1.06 6.00 3.55
CA ILE A 158 -2.45 5.63 3.32
C ILE A 158 -2.63 4.98 1.95
N PHE A 159 -2.13 5.59 0.88
CA PHE A 159 -2.25 5.03 -0.46
C PHE A 159 -1.54 3.69 -0.59
N SER A 160 -0.30 3.57 -0.10
CA SER A 160 0.47 2.32 -0.16
C SER A 160 -0.21 1.21 0.63
N PHE A 161 -0.77 1.53 1.81
CA PHE A 161 -1.51 0.55 2.61
C PHE A 161 -2.78 0.08 1.90
N LEU A 162 -3.61 1.01 1.42
CA LEU A 162 -4.87 0.68 0.76
C LEU A 162 -4.65 -0.10 -0.53
N TRP A 163 -3.69 0.28 -1.34
CA TRP A 163 -3.36 -0.45 -2.57
C TRP A 163 -2.86 -1.85 -2.28
N SER A 164 -1.93 -2.00 -1.33
CA SER A 164 -1.42 -3.30 -0.94
C SER A 164 -2.49 -4.19 -0.32
N TYR A 165 -3.33 -3.64 0.56
CA TYR A 165 -4.39 -4.38 1.25
C TYR A 165 -5.46 -4.90 0.28
N ASN A 166 -5.82 -4.11 -0.74
CA ASN A 166 -6.84 -4.45 -1.72
C ASN A 166 -6.31 -5.16 -2.97
N ASP A 167 -4.99 -5.41 -3.06
CA ASP A 167 -4.39 -6.04 -4.22
C ASP A 167 -4.68 -7.54 -4.25
N LEU A 168 -5.78 -7.90 -4.88
CA LEU A 168 -6.13 -9.30 -5.13
C LEU A 168 -5.16 -9.97 -6.11
N PHE A 169 -4.74 -9.24 -7.15
CA PHE A 169 -4.08 -9.84 -8.31
C PHE A 169 -2.69 -10.39 -8.00
N VAL A 170 -1.79 -9.55 -7.46
CA VAL A 170 -0.44 -9.98 -7.10
C VAL A 170 -0.50 -10.99 -5.95
N GLN A 171 -1.34 -10.74 -4.95
CA GLN A 171 -1.49 -11.63 -3.81
C GLN A 171 -1.94 -13.03 -4.24
N LYS A 172 -2.94 -13.15 -5.11
CA LYS A 172 -3.44 -14.43 -5.61
C LYS A 172 -2.38 -15.21 -6.39
N ILE A 173 -1.63 -14.53 -7.26
CA ILE A 173 -0.62 -15.19 -8.09
C ILE A 173 0.57 -15.66 -7.27
N MET A 174 0.99 -14.91 -6.26
CA MET A 174 2.18 -15.20 -5.46
C MET A 174 1.89 -16.12 -4.26
N MET A 175 0.69 -16.01 -3.65
CA MET A 175 0.29 -16.81 -2.49
C MET A 175 -0.55 -18.00 -2.96
N ARG A 176 0.00 -19.21 -2.92
CA ARG A 176 -0.65 -20.42 -3.39
C ARG A 176 -1.14 -21.33 -2.26
N GLU A 177 -0.72 -21.06 -1.05
CA GLU A 177 -1.04 -21.85 0.13
C GLU A 177 -2.30 -21.27 0.82
N PRO A 178 -3.46 -21.99 0.80
CA PRO A 178 -4.72 -21.46 1.34
C PRO A 178 -4.64 -21.01 2.80
N LYS A 179 -3.80 -21.65 3.60
CA LYS A 179 -3.59 -21.29 5.02
C LYS A 179 -2.91 -19.93 5.21
N LYS A 180 -2.34 -19.36 4.16
CA LYS A 180 -1.62 -18.08 4.18
C LYS A 180 -2.29 -17.00 3.32
N PHE A 181 -3.50 -17.24 2.86
CA PHE A 181 -4.20 -16.28 2.01
C PHE A 181 -4.48 -14.98 2.76
N PRO A 182 -4.10 -13.84 2.16
CA PRO A 182 -4.56 -12.54 2.63
C PRO A 182 -6.08 -12.39 2.41
N ILE A 183 -6.67 -11.39 3.06
CA ILE A 183 -8.12 -11.20 3.10
C ILE A 183 -8.74 -10.97 1.70
N SER A 184 -8.01 -10.31 0.80
CA SER A 184 -8.43 -10.07 -0.58
C SER A 184 -8.59 -11.39 -1.37
N THR A 185 -7.66 -12.33 -1.19
CA THR A 185 -7.70 -13.65 -1.86
C THR A 185 -8.74 -14.59 -1.23
N LEU A 186 -9.04 -14.40 0.05
CA LEU A 186 -10.09 -15.15 0.74
C LEU A 186 -11.47 -14.90 0.13
N LEU A 187 -11.75 -13.67 -0.28
CA LEU A 187 -13.01 -13.30 -0.94
C LEU A 187 -13.27 -14.12 -2.21
N GLU A 188 -12.22 -14.32 -3.00
CA GLU A 188 -12.34 -15.13 -4.22
C GLU A 188 -12.55 -16.62 -3.92
N GLN A 189 -11.89 -17.13 -2.88
CA GLN A 189 -12.09 -18.52 -2.44
C GLN A 189 -13.56 -18.75 -2.04
N ILE A 190 -14.19 -17.80 -1.36
CA ILE A 190 -15.61 -17.87 -1.01
C ILE A 190 -16.46 -17.92 -2.28
N SER A 191 -16.21 -17.01 -3.22
CA SER A 191 -16.95 -16.97 -4.48
C SER A 191 -16.83 -18.26 -5.30
N SER A 192 -15.67 -18.90 -5.28
CA SER A 192 -15.42 -20.13 -6.02
C SER A 192 -15.98 -21.39 -5.35
N GLN A 193 -15.96 -21.46 -4.01
CA GLN A 193 -16.39 -22.65 -3.25
C GLN A 193 -17.86 -22.59 -2.80
N TYR A 194 -18.39 -21.39 -2.56
CA TYR A 194 -19.71 -21.17 -1.98
C TYR A 194 -20.56 -20.23 -2.84
N GLY A 195 -20.30 -20.18 -4.14
CA GLY A 195 -20.90 -19.22 -5.08
C GLY A 195 -22.42 -19.16 -5.14
N THR A 196 -23.12 -20.16 -4.57
CA THR A 196 -24.58 -20.18 -4.44
C THR A 196 -25.08 -19.67 -3.09
N ASP A 197 -24.19 -19.49 -2.09
CA ASP A 197 -24.54 -18.98 -0.76
C ASP A 197 -24.30 -17.46 -0.70
N PHE A 198 -25.28 -16.70 -1.20
CA PHE A 198 -25.24 -15.24 -1.21
C PHE A 198 -25.19 -14.65 0.21
N GLY A 199 -25.76 -15.32 1.21
CA GLY A 199 -25.74 -14.88 2.60
C GLY A 199 -24.33 -14.92 3.19
N LEU A 200 -23.62 -16.03 2.98
CA LEU A 200 -22.23 -16.20 3.40
C LEU A 200 -21.31 -15.23 2.65
N MET A 201 -21.53 -15.02 1.35
CA MET A 201 -20.79 -14.07 0.56
C MET A 201 -20.95 -12.64 1.07
N ALA A 202 -22.18 -12.19 1.29
CA ALA A 202 -22.47 -10.85 1.79
C ALA A 202 -21.87 -10.60 3.18
N ALA A 203 -21.99 -11.56 4.11
CA ALA A 203 -21.37 -11.48 5.43
C ALA A 203 -19.85 -11.39 5.34
N SER A 204 -19.23 -12.19 4.47
CA SER A 204 -17.78 -12.21 4.28
C SER A 204 -17.26 -10.90 3.68
N VAL A 205 -17.94 -10.36 2.65
CA VAL A 205 -17.62 -9.04 2.08
C VAL A 205 -17.71 -7.97 3.15
N THR A 206 -18.77 -7.99 3.98
CA THR A 206 -18.94 -7.02 5.08
C THR A 206 -17.76 -7.07 6.05
N ILE A 207 -17.36 -8.28 6.47
CA ILE A 207 -16.20 -8.47 7.35
C ILE A 207 -14.93 -7.89 6.70
N ILE A 208 -14.70 -8.17 5.43
CA ILE A 208 -13.50 -7.72 4.71
C ILE A 208 -13.44 -6.20 4.55
N VAL A 209 -14.58 -5.56 4.29
CA VAL A 209 -14.66 -4.12 4.01
C VAL A 209 -14.58 -3.28 5.27
N ILE A 210 -15.12 -3.75 6.40
CA ILE A 210 -15.18 -2.96 7.66
C ILE A 210 -13.81 -2.38 8.06
N PRO A 211 -12.69 -3.12 8.14
CA PRO A 211 -11.41 -2.55 8.54
C PRO A 211 -10.90 -1.48 7.58
N VAL A 212 -11.14 -1.66 6.27
CA VAL A 212 -10.76 -0.66 5.25
C VAL A 212 -11.55 0.63 5.45
N MET A 213 -12.86 0.51 5.71
CA MET A 213 -13.72 1.66 6.00
C MET A 213 -13.27 2.38 7.27
N ILE A 214 -12.94 1.65 8.34
CA ILE A 214 -12.42 2.25 9.58
C ILE A 214 -11.13 3.02 9.31
N VAL A 215 -10.16 2.41 8.63
CA VAL A 215 -8.90 3.06 8.26
C VAL A 215 -9.16 4.30 7.42
N TYR A 216 -10.04 4.22 6.42
CA TYR A 216 -10.41 5.36 5.58
C TYR A 216 -11.01 6.51 6.39
N VAL A 217 -12.00 6.24 7.23
CA VAL A 217 -12.67 7.27 8.06
C VAL A 217 -11.69 7.96 9.02
N LEU A 218 -10.78 7.18 9.62
CA LEU A 218 -9.77 7.74 10.52
C LEU A 218 -8.73 8.62 9.80
N LEU A 219 -8.39 8.28 8.56
CA LEU A 219 -7.28 8.89 7.83
C LEU A 219 -7.71 9.89 6.74
N GLN A 220 -9.02 9.99 6.40
CA GLN A 220 -9.53 10.85 5.33
C GLN A 220 -9.08 12.32 5.42
N LYS A 221 -9.01 12.88 6.63
CA LYS A 221 -8.55 14.27 6.85
C LYS A 221 -7.09 14.46 6.44
N ASN A 222 -6.25 13.45 6.62
CA ASN A 222 -4.85 13.49 6.25
C ASN A 222 -4.65 13.31 4.74
N ILE A 223 -5.52 12.54 4.09
CA ILE A 223 -5.54 12.37 2.63
C ILE A 223 -5.76 13.72 1.95
N ILE A 224 -6.81 14.45 2.38
CA ILE A 224 -7.15 15.75 1.80
C ILE A 224 -6.00 16.75 1.98
N LYS A 225 -5.43 16.85 3.20
CA LYS A 225 -4.30 17.74 3.47
C LYS A 225 -3.06 17.43 2.64
N GLY A 226 -2.76 16.14 2.44
CA GLY A 226 -1.59 15.72 1.67
C GLY A 226 -1.73 15.97 0.16
N LEU A 227 -2.92 15.78 -0.40
CA LEU A 227 -3.20 16.04 -1.81
C LEU A 227 -3.22 17.54 -2.11
N THR A 228 -3.80 18.35 -1.23
CA THR A 228 -3.86 19.81 -1.42
C THR A 228 -2.50 20.47 -1.25
N ALA A 229 -1.64 19.98 -0.37
CA ALA A 229 -0.27 20.50 -0.22
C ALA A 229 0.61 20.31 -1.47
N GLY A 230 0.32 19.28 -2.28
CA GLY A 230 0.98 19.04 -3.57
C GLY A 230 0.36 19.81 -4.76
N ALA A 231 -0.91 20.20 -4.65
CA ALA A 231 -1.67 20.84 -5.73
C ALA A 231 -1.64 22.38 -5.73
N VAL A 232 -1.21 23.02 -4.66
CA VAL A 232 -1.20 24.50 -4.50
C VAL A 232 0.06 25.14 -5.13
N LYS A 233 0.55 24.61 -6.24
CA LYS A 233 1.56 25.28 -7.10
C LYS A 233 1.08 25.26 -8.54
N GLY A 234 -0.03 25.94 -8.79
CA GLY A 234 -0.49 26.39 -10.10
C GLY A 234 -0.79 27.87 -9.99
#